data_9a33f80e5bcb9f891d19eb5c345b35ea
#
_entry.id   9a33f80e5bcb9f891d19eb5c345b35ea
#
_cell.length_a   1.000
_cell.length_b   1.000
_cell.length_c   1.000
_cell.angle_alpha   90.00
_cell.angle_beta   90.00
_cell.angle_gamma   90.00
#
_symmetry.space_group_name_H-M   'P 1'
#
loop_
_entity.id
_entity.type
_entity.pdbx_description
1 polymer ?
#
loop_
_entity_poly.entity_id
_entity_poly.type
_entity_poly.pdbx_seq_one_letter_code
_entity_poly.pdbx_strand_id
1 'polypeptide(L)'
;EAGVRGLEREIAKVCRKVVREIAETHSNITVEVNTEQLEHYLGVKKFRFGLADDEDQVGQVTGLAVTSVGGELLSIEAVVVPGKGVTVKTGSLGDVMQESIQAAITVVRSRAAYLGIDPSFHEKKDLHIHMPEGATPKDGPSAGIGLCTALVSVLTGIPAKAAVAMTGEITLRGQVLPIGGLKEKLLAAHRGGIKTVLIPEENRRDLKDIPCLLYTSDAAD
;
A
#
# COMPACT_ATOMS: atom_id res chain seq x y z
N GLU A 1 0.53 -13.50 -6.92
CA GLU A 1 0.76 -14.89 -6.50
C GLU A 1 2.09 -15.36 -7.08
N ALA A 2 2.99 -15.84 -6.25
CA ALA A 2 4.23 -16.43 -6.69
C ALA A 2 3.94 -17.81 -7.34
N GLY A 3 4.03 -17.86 -8.66
CA GLY A 3 3.76 -19.06 -9.47
C GLY A 3 2.38 -19.09 -10.10
N VAL A 4 2.19 -20.01 -11.03
CA VAL A 4 0.97 -20.10 -11.86
C VAL A 4 -0.03 -21.16 -11.42
N ARG A 5 0.22 -21.88 -10.31
CA ARG A 5 -0.67 -22.97 -9.84
C ARG A 5 -2.09 -22.50 -9.51
N GLY A 6 -2.22 -21.31 -8.93
CA GLY A 6 -3.53 -20.72 -8.66
C GLY A 6 -4.26 -20.38 -9.95
N LEU A 7 -3.59 -19.77 -10.91
CA LEU A 7 -4.13 -19.49 -12.23
C LEU A 7 -4.58 -20.75 -12.96
N GLU A 8 -3.74 -21.79 -12.95
CA GLU A 8 -4.08 -23.10 -13.54
C GLU A 8 -5.36 -23.69 -12.94
N ARG A 9 -5.50 -23.65 -11.62
CA ARG A 9 -6.71 -24.12 -10.91
C ARG A 9 -7.96 -23.34 -11.31
N GLU A 10 -7.87 -22.03 -11.41
CA GLU A 10 -9.02 -21.20 -11.81
C GLU A 10 -9.37 -21.42 -13.29
N ILE A 11 -8.40 -21.56 -14.20
CA ILE A 11 -8.66 -21.95 -15.59
C ILE A 11 -9.34 -23.33 -15.65
N ALA A 12 -8.82 -24.31 -14.95
CA ALA A 12 -9.42 -25.65 -14.90
C ALA A 12 -10.85 -25.62 -14.34
N LYS A 13 -11.16 -24.73 -13.41
CA LYS A 13 -12.50 -24.53 -12.86
C LYS A 13 -13.46 -23.94 -13.91
N VAL A 14 -13.00 -22.93 -14.67
CA VAL A 14 -13.77 -22.38 -15.79
C VAL A 14 -14.06 -23.47 -16.80
N CYS A 15 -13.05 -24.22 -17.26
CA CYS A 15 -13.22 -25.29 -18.23
C CYS A 15 -14.24 -26.34 -17.76
N ARG A 16 -14.17 -26.79 -16.51
CA ARG A 16 -15.15 -27.77 -15.97
C ARG A 16 -16.57 -27.23 -15.97
N LYS A 17 -16.78 -25.95 -15.66
CA LYS A 17 -18.12 -25.35 -15.67
C LYS A 17 -18.67 -25.19 -17.09
N VAL A 18 -17.82 -24.79 -18.04
CA VAL A 18 -18.19 -24.69 -19.46
C VAL A 18 -18.57 -26.08 -20.01
N VAL A 19 -17.78 -27.13 -19.72
CA VAL A 19 -18.10 -28.50 -20.14
C VAL A 19 -19.43 -28.97 -19.55
N ARG A 20 -19.68 -28.65 -18.27
CA ARG A 20 -20.96 -28.97 -17.63
C ARG A 20 -22.13 -28.28 -18.31
N GLU A 21 -22.01 -26.98 -18.63
CA GLU A 21 -23.04 -26.18 -19.30
C GLU A 21 -23.36 -26.75 -20.71
N ILE A 22 -22.31 -27.11 -21.48
CA ILE A 22 -22.46 -27.75 -22.78
C ILE A 22 -23.20 -29.09 -22.66
N ALA A 23 -22.84 -29.91 -21.66
CA ALA A 23 -23.47 -31.21 -21.43
C ALA A 23 -24.95 -31.09 -21.01
N GLU A 24 -25.27 -30.09 -20.16
CA GLU A 24 -26.66 -29.83 -19.70
C GLU A 24 -27.55 -29.27 -20.83
N THR A 25 -26.98 -28.48 -21.74
CA THR A 25 -27.72 -27.85 -22.85
C THR A 25 -27.73 -28.70 -24.11
N HIS A 26 -26.97 -29.81 -24.17
CA HIS A 26 -26.76 -30.65 -25.35
C HIS A 26 -26.38 -29.85 -26.62
N SER A 27 -25.70 -28.69 -26.41
CA SER A 27 -25.33 -27.77 -27.49
C SER A 27 -23.90 -28.06 -27.95
N ASN A 28 -23.71 -28.10 -29.27
CA ASN A 28 -22.40 -28.28 -29.91
C ASN A 28 -21.83 -26.90 -30.27
N ILE A 29 -21.72 -25.99 -29.26
CA ILE A 29 -21.27 -24.60 -29.44
C ILE A 29 -19.86 -24.41 -28.85
N THR A 30 -19.09 -23.56 -29.52
CA THR A 30 -17.87 -23.02 -28.95
C THR A 30 -18.22 -21.92 -27.97
N VAL A 31 -17.76 -22.05 -26.74
CA VAL A 31 -17.95 -21.02 -25.70
C VAL A 31 -16.69 -20.17 -25.62
N GLU A 32 -16.82 -18.89 -25.92
CA GLU A 32 -15.78 -17.92 -25.73
C GLU A 32 -15.95 -17.30 -24.33
N VAL A 33 -14.91 -17.37 -23.49
CA VAL A 33 -14.94 -16.81 -22.13
C VAL A 33 -14.15 -15.50 -22.09
N ASN A 34 -14.86 -14.40 -21.97
CA ASN A 34 -14.27 -13.07 -21.80
C ASN A 34 -14.27 -12.62 -20.33
N THR A 35 -13.72 -11.44 -20.06
CA THR A 35 -13.62 -10.87 -18.71
C THR A 35 -14.95 -10.67 -18.01
N GLU A 36 -16.02 -10.37 -18.75
CA GLU A 36 -17.36 -10.15 -18.21
C GLU A 36 -18.00 -11.46 -17.72
N GLN A 37 -17.69 -12.56 -18.39
CA GLN A 37 -18.20 -13.89 -18.05
C GLN A 37 -17.43 -14.56 -16.92
N LEU A 38 -16.25 -14.05 -16.52
CA LEU A 38 -15.47 -14.66 -15.46
C LEU A 38 -16.22 -14.72 -14.12
N GLU A 39 -17.04 -13.74 -13.79
CA GLU A 39 -17.84 -13.75 -12.56
C GLU A 39 -18.91 -14.86 -12.58
N HIS A 40 -19.47 -15.18 -13.74
CA HIS A 40 -20.39 -16.30 -13.90
C HIS A 40 -19.71 -17.64 -13.58
N TYR A 41 -18.50 -17.84 -14.07
CA TYR A 41 -17.76 -19.09 -13.87
C TYR A 41 -17.01 -19.18 -12.55
N LEU A 42 -16.43 -18.09 -12.07
CA LEU A 42 -15.55 -18.09 -10.89
C LEU A 42 -16.23 -17.57 -9.61
N GLY A 43 -17.35 -16.87 -9.76
CA GLY A 43 -18.03 -16.15 -8.70
C GLY A 43 -17.46 -14.74 -8.50
N VAL A 44 -17.96 -14.03 -7.50
CA VAL A 44 -17.54 -12.65 -7.17
C VAL A 44 -16.04 -12.56 -6.98
N LYS A 45 -15.44 -11.49 -7.47
CA LYS A 45 -14.01 -11.21 -7.30
C LYS A 45 -13.60 -11.31 -5.84
N LYS A 46 -12.69 -12.25 -5.54
CA LYS A 46 -12.20 -12.49 -4.17
C LYS A 46 -11.29 -11.39 -3.67
N PHE A 47 -10.57 -10.75 -4.57
CA PHE A 47 -9.59 -9.71 -4.25
C PHE A 47 -10.01 -8.41 -4.93
N ARG A 48 -10.19 -7.38 -4.14
CA ARG A 48 -10.29 -6.00 -4.62
C ARG A 48 -8.94 -5.36 -4.34
N PHE A 49 -8.20 -5.07 -5.38
CA PHE A 49 -6.98 -4.27 -5.24
C PHE A 49 -7.41 -2.84 -4.97
N GLY A 50 -6.83 -2.21 -3.94
CA GLY A 50 -7.11 -0.81 -3.63
C GLY A 50 -6.89 0.08 -4.85
N LEU A 51 -7.72 1.10 -5.00
CA LEU A 51 -7.48 2.20 -5.92
C LEU A 51 -6.86 3.35 -5.13
N ALA A 52 -6.04 4.16 -5.78
CA ALA A 52 -5.60 5.43 -5.20
C ALA A 52 -6.82 6.30 -4.89
N ASP A 53 -6.73 7.11 -3.84
CA ASP A 53 -7.75 8.10 -3.56
C ASP A 53 -7.78 9.15 -4.67
N ASP A 54 -8.95 9.73 -4.91
CA ASP A 54 -9.15 10.71 -5.98
C ASP A 54 -8.70 12.13 -5.56
N GLU A 55 -8.61 12.40 -4.26
CA GLU A 55 -8.35 13.73 -3.71
C GLU A 55 -7.17 13.72 -2.73
N ASP A 56 -6.38 14.81 -2.76
CA ASP A 56 -5.29 15.07 -1.81
C ASP A 56 -5.87 15.32 -0.42
N GLN A 57 -5.41 14.58 0.59
CA GLN A 57 -5.94 14.65 1.96
C GLN A 57 -4.86 14.92 2.99
N VAL A 58 -5.26 15.65 4.05
CA VAL A 58 -4.39 15.88 5.20
C VAL A 58 -4.35 14.65 6.08
N GLY A 59 -3.14 14.16 6.37
CA GLY A 59 -2.94 13.01 7.23
C GLY A 59 -3.16 11.66 6.57
N GLN A 60 -3.45 11.60 5.26
CA GLN A 60 -3.63 10.35 4.53
C GLN A 60 -2.53 10.17 3.48
N VAL A 61 -1.88 9.01 3.49
CA VAL A 61 -0.75 8.68 2.61
C VAL A 61 -0.90 7.25 2.10
N THR A 62 -0.60 7.04 0.83
CA THR A 62 -0.56 5.70 0.23
C THR A 62 0.83 5.10 0.38
N GLY A 63 0.91 4.02 1.16
CA GLY A 63 2.05 3.12 1.23
C GLY A 63 1.90 1.93 0.28
N LEU A 64 2.90 1.04 0.29
CA LEU A 64 2.93 -0.17 -0.53
C LEU A 64 3.28 -1.38 0.33
N ALA A 65 2.49 -2.42 0.26
CA ALA A 65 2.69 -3.68 0.97
C ALA A 65 2.87 -4.86 0.00
N VAL A 66 3.43 -5.95 0.50
CA VAL A 66 3.49 -7.24 -0.20
C VAL A 66 2.78 -8.28 0.65
N THR A 67 1.89 -9.01 0.02
CA THR A 67 1.12 -10.10 0.62
C THR A 67 1.42 -11.42 -0.09
N SER A 68 0.88 -12.51 0.42
CA SER A 68 1.00 -13.83 -0.23
C SER A 68 0.37 -13.89 -1.62
N VAL A 69 -0.47 -12.92 -1.97
CA VAL A 69 -1.17 -12.83 -3.27
C VAL A 69 -0.61 -11.74 -4.18
N GLY A 70 0.43 -11.05 -3.76
CA GLY A 70 1.10 -9.99 -4.53
C GLY A 70 1.19 -8.67 -3.80
N GLY A 71 1.50 -7.59 -4.51
CA GLY A 71 1.54 -6.25 -3.94
C GLY A 71 0.16 -5.64 -3.79
N GLU A 72 0.01 -4.77 -2.78
CA GLU A 72 -1.23 -4.04 -2.47
C GLU A 72 -0.93 -2.59 -2.09
N LEU A 73 -1.89 -1.69 -2.32
CA LEU A 73 -1.86 -0.35 -1.77
C LEU A 73 -2.21 -0.43 -0.28
N LEU A 74 -1.49 0.34 0.53
CA LEU A 74 -1.68 0.42 1.97
C LEU A 74 -2.06 1.86 2.33
N SER A 75 -3.30 2.11 2.70
CA SER A 75 -3.68 3.42 3.23
C SER A 75 -3.12 3.59 4.64
N ILE A 76 -2.49 4.74 4.89
CA ILE A 76 -1.96 5.16 6.17
C ILE A 76 -2.67 6.46 6.54
N GLU A 77 -3.46 6.42 7.60
CA GLU A 77 -4.22 7.55 8.09
C GLU A 77 -3.65 8.04 9.43
N ALA A 78 -3.48 9.32 9.57
CA ALA A 78 -3.09 9.97 10.80
C ALA A 78 -4.06 11.11 11.13
N VAL A 79 -4.56 11.12 12.35
CA VAL A 79 -5.42 12.17 12.87
C VAL A 79 -4.83 12.72 14.15
N VAL A 80 -4.98 14.02 14.34
CA VAL A 80 -4.52 14.74 15.53
C VAL A 80 -5.72 15.41 16.20
N VAL A 81 -5.82 15.22 17.51
CA VAL A 81 -6.86 15.87 18.32
C VAL A 81 -6.21 16.53 19.55
N PRO A 82 -6.84 17.55 20.16
CA PRO A 82 -6.38 18.07 21.44
C PRO A 82 -6.31 16.96 22.49
N GLY A 83 -5.19 16.89 23.23
CA GLY A 83 -4.99 15.80 24.16
C GLY A 83 -3.78 16.00 25.08
N LYS A 84 -3.17 14.88 25.51
CA LYS A 84 -2.06 14.86 26.48
C LYS A 84 -0.85 14.09 25.97
N GLY A 85 -0.74 13.86 24.67
CA GLY A 85 0.37 13.15 24.05
C GLY A 85 0.15 11.64 23.92
N VAL A 86 -1.09 11.17 23.98
CA VAL A 86 -1.40 9.74 23.77
C VAL A 86 -1.26 9.40 22.30
N THR A 87 -0.66 8.24 22.00
CA THR A 87 -0.62 7.67 20.65
C THR A 87 -1.49 6.42 20.59
N VAL A 88 -2.56 6.48 19.81
CA VAL A 88 -3.45 5.36 19.51
C VAL A 88 -3.05 4.76 18.17
N LYS A 89 -3.03 3.43 18.09
CA LYS A 89 -2.68 2.67 16.88
C LYS A 89 -3.75 1.63 16.63
N THR A 90 -4.30 1.60 15.41
CA THR A 90 -5.36 0.66 15.04
C THR A 90 -5.14 0.13 13.61
N GLY A 91 -5.71 -1.05 13.28
CA GLY A 91 -5.64 -1.64 11.96
C GLY A 91 -4.94 -3.01 11.90
N SER A 92 -4.93 -3.76 13.03
CA SER A 92 -4.29 -5.09 13.13
C SER A 92 -2.78 -5.03 12.82
N LEU A 93 -2.08 -4.15 13.53
CA LEU A 93 -0.66 -3.85 13.31
C LEU A 93 0.23 -4.78 14.15
N GLY A 94 1.14 -5.50 13.49
CA GLY A 94 2.14 -6.34 14.12
C GLY A 94 3.23 -5.52 14.82
N ASP A 95 4.11 -6.22 15.54
CA ASP A 95 5.12 -5.60 16.41
C ASP A 95 6.11 -4.73 15.62
N VAL A 96 6.59 -5.20 14.46
CA VAL A 96 7.52 -4.44 13.62
C VAL A 96 6.89 -3.15 13.10
N MET A 97 5.60 -3.20 12.73
CA MET A 97 4.86 -2.00 12.33
C MET A 97 4.70 -1.02 13.49
N GLN A 98 4.46 -1.50 14.70
CA GLN A 98 4.36 -0.66 15.89
C GLN A 98 5.70 0.02 16.22
N GLU A 99 6.82 -0.68 16.07
CA GLU A 99 8.16 -0.09 16.19
C GLU A 99 8.41 0.97 15.12
N SER A 100 8.01 0.71 13.88
CA SER A 100 8.10 1.66 12.77
C SER A 100 7.33 2.95 13.05
N ILE A 101 6.14 2.86 13.66
CA ILE A 101 5.36 4.02 14.10
C ILE A 101 6.12 4.81 15.17
N GLN A 102 6.74 4.15 16.14
CA GLN A 102 7.52 4.83 17.19
C GLN A 102 8.73 5.54 16.59
N ALA A 103 9.44 4.91 15.66
CA ALA A 103 10.56 5.51 14.95
C ALA A 103 10.12 6.75 14.17
N ALA A 104 9.02 6.66 13.43
CA ALA A 104 8.45 7.78 12.67
C ALA A 104 8.08 8.96 13.57
N ILE A 105 7.39 8.72 14.68
CA ILE A 105 7.05 9.78 15.65
C ILE A 105 8.32 10.44 16.19
N THR A 106 9.35 9.66 16.52
CA THR A 106 10.62 10.18 17.06
C THR A 106 11.33 11.06 16.03
N VAL A 107 11.37 10.62 14.76
CA VAL A 107 11.97 11.40 13.66
C VAL A 107 11.22 12.73 13.47
N VAL A 108 9.89 12.71 13.42
CA VAL A 108 9.09 13.94 13.27
C VAL A 108 9.30 14.89 14.46
N ARG A 109 9.31 14.37 15.69
CA ARG A 109 9.61 15.17 16.89
C ARG A 109 11.00 15.81 16.85
N SER A 110 12.02 15.06 16.48
CA SER A 110 13.39 15.56 16.41
C SER A 110 13.58 16.66 15.37
N ARG A 111 12.69 16.71 14.37
CA ARG A 111 12.72 17.70 13.26
C ARG A 111 11.57 18.70 13.31
N ALA A 112 10.79 18.72 14.40
CA ALA A 112 9.58 19.53 14.49
C ALA A 112 9.84 21.02 14.16
N ALA A 113 10.88 21.62 14.72
CA ALA A 113 11.23 23.01 14.45
C ALA A 113 11.55 23.26 12.96
N TYR A 114 12.28 22.36 12.31
CA TYR A 114 12.60 22.45 10.88
C TYR A 114 11.35 22.33 10.00
N LEU A 115 10.40 21.49 10.42
CA LEU A 115 9.14 21.22 9.72
C LEU A 115 8.04 22.26 10.00
N GLY A 116 8.32 23.27 10.83
CA GLY A 116 7.33 24.26 11.25
C GLY A 116 6.25 23.69 12.18
N ILE A 117 6.52 22.59 12.86
CA ILE A 117 5.62 21.93 13.81
C ILE A 117 5.93 22.43 15.22
N ASP A 118 4.90 22.70 16.03
CA ASP A 118 5.07 23.03 17.45
C ASP A 118 5.84 21.89 18.17
N PRO A 119 7.05 22.13 18.69
CA PRO A 119 7.81 21.08 19.37
C PRO A 119 7.09 20.45 20.57
N SER A 120 6.13 21.17 21.17
CA SER A 120 5.32 20.68 22.29
C SER A 120 4.07 19.89 21.86
N PHE A 121 3.90 19.58 20.57
CA PHE A 121 2.72 18.85 20.10
C PHE A 121 2.49 17.55 20.85
N HIS A 122 3.54 16.87 21.23
CA HIS A 122 3.51 15.60 21.95
C HIS A 122 3.02 15.69 23.41
N GLU A 123 2.79 16.89 23.92
CA GLU A 123 2.22 17.13 25.25
C GLU A 123 0.78 17.65 25.18
N LYS A 124 0.38 18.17 24.02
CA LYS A 124 -0.88 18.90 23.84
C LYS A 124 -1.85 18.23 22.86
N LYS A 125 -1.36 17.26 22.11
CA LYS A 125 -2.13 16.59 21.06
C LYS A 125 -2.00 15.10 21.18
N ASP A 126 -3.12 14.40 21.05
CA ASP A 126 -3.15 12.96 20.88
C ASP A 126 -3.09 12.62 19.39
N LEU A 127 -2.32 11.60 19.05
CA LEU A 127 -2.17 11.07 17.70
C LEU A 127 -2.93 9.77 17.57
N HIS A 128 -3.72 9.63 16.51
CA HIS A 128 -4.31 8.35 16.14
C HIS A 128 -3.80 7.98 14.75
N ILE A 129 -3.12 6.84 14.67
CA ILE A 129 -2.64 6.25 13.42
C ILE A 129 -3.49 5.01 13.13
N HIS A 130 -4.09 4.99 11.95
CA HIS A 130 -4.96 3.91 11.51
C HIS A 130 -4.52 3.39 10.14
N MET A 131 -4.53 2.08 9.99
CA MET A 131 -4.41 1.44 8.67
C MET A 131 -5.67 0.63 8.43
N PRO A 132 -6.56 1.06 7.51
CA PRO A 132 -7.81 0.38 7.19
C PRO A 132 -7.65 -1.09 6.84
N GLU A 133 -8.76 -1.81 6.71
CA GLU A 133 -8.81 -3.26 6.49
C GLU A 133 -8.24 -4.08 7.66
N GLY A 134 -8.76 -3.82 8.86
CA GLY A 134 -8.33 -4.47 10.12
C GLY A 134 -8.44 -6.00 10.14
N ALA A 135 -9.18 -6.61 9.22
CA ALA A 135 -9.24 -8.07 9.06
C ALA A 135 -7.95 -8.67 8.48
N THR A 136 -7.12 -7.85 7.82
CA THR A 136 -5.83 -8.27 7.25
C THR A 136 -4.72 -7.79 8.17
N PRO A 137 -3.97 -8.69 8.81
CA PRO A 137 -2.80 -8.31 9.61
C PRO A 137 -1.75 -7.60 8.77
N LYS A 138 -1.21 -6.49 9.28
CA LYS A 138 -0.18 -5.68 8.61
C LYS A 138 1.05 -5.61 9.49
N ASP A 139 2.18 -6.01 8.94
CA ASP A 139 3.45 -5.95 9.65
C ASP A 139 4.60 -5.63 8.70
N GLY A 140 5.68 -5.07 9.24
CA GLY A 140 6.89 -4.77 8.51
C GLY A 140 7.33 -3.30 8.61
N PRO A 141 8.62 -3.02 8.36
CA PRO A 141 9.21 -1.70 8.54
C PRO A 141 9.02 -0.75 7.35
N SER A 142 8.63 -1.27 6.18
CA SER A 142 8.64 -0.52 4.92
C SER A 142 7.58 0.59 4.81
N ALA A 143 6.70 0.73 5.78
CA ALA A 143 5.74 1.83 5.89
C ALA A 143 6.34 3.09 6.56
N GLY A 144 7.58 3.04 7.04
CA GLY A 144 8.20 4.08 7.87
C GLY A 144 8.16 5.48 7.26
N ILE A 145 8.52 5.62 5.97
CA ILE A 145 8.47 6.93 5.31
C ILE A 145 7.03 7.41 5.11
N GLY A 146 6.10 6.51 4.81
CA GLY A 146 4.67 6.85 4.71
C GLY A 146 4.10 7.33 6.04
N LEU A 147 4.47 6.68 7.13
CA LEU A 147 4.11 7.11 8.49
C LEU A 147 4.66 8.50 8.82
N CYS A 148 5.94 8.77 8.52
CA CYS A 148 6.53 10.08 8.70
C CYS A 148 5.76 11.15 7.90
N THR A 149 5.44 10.86 6.64
CA THR A 149 4.73 11.79 5.76
C THR A 149 3.31 12.06 6.25
N ALA A 150 2.57 11.04 6.68
CA ALA A 150 1.23 11.18 7.24
C ALA A 150 1.24 12.03 8.54
N LEU A 151 2.23 11.81 9.41
CA LEU A 151 2.40 12.59 10.63
C LEU A 151 2.75 14.05 10.35
N VAL A 152 3.67 14.32 9.41
CA VAL A 152 4.01 15.68 9.00
C VAL A 152 2.81 16.36 8.38
N SER A 153 2.10 15.68 7.49
CA SER A 153 0.89 16.20 6.85
C SER A 153 -0.15 16.63 7.88
N VAL A 154 -0.51 15.76 8.83
CA VAL A 154 -1.55 16.07 9.83
C VAL A 154 -1.11 17.16 10.82
N LEU A 155 0.17 17.23 11.16
CA LEU A 155 0.70 18.24 12.11
C LEU A 155 0.89 19.61 11.49
N THR A 156 1.13 19.69 10.17
CA THR A 156 1.28 20.93 9.42
C THR A 156 -0.02 21.40 8.75
N GLY A 157 -1.01 20.50 8.59
CA GLY A 157 -2.22 20.77 7.83
C GLY A 157 -2.01 20.79 6.31
N ILE A 158 -0.85 20.31 5.82
CA ILE A 158 -0.53 20.26 4.40
C ILE A 158 -0.98 18.91 3.84
N PRO A 159 -1.85 18.86 2.83
CA PRO A 159 -2.32 17.59 2.27
C PRO A 159 -1.21 16.83 1.56
N ALA A 160 -1.21 15.51 1.70
CA ALA A 160 -0.38 14.62 0.90
C ALA A 160 -1.08 14.33 -0.44
N LYS A 161 -0.28 14.13 -1.49
CA LYS A 161 -0.82 13.87 -2.84
C LYS A 161 -1.35 12.46 -2.97
N ALA A 162 -2.60 12.31 -3.34
CA ALA A 162 -3.26 11.03 -3.56
C ALA A 162 -2.60 10.19 -4.66
N ALA A 163 -2.10 10.82 -5.72
CA ALA A 163 -1.42 10.14 -6.82
C ALA A 163 0.02 9.67 -6.52
N VAL A 164 0.50 9.87 -5.29
CA VAL A 164 1.86 9.52 -4.85
C VAL A 164 1.79 8.40 -3.82
N ALA A 165 2.48 7.30 -4.08
CA ALA A 165 2.73 6.26 -3.08
C ALA A 165 4.21 6.25 -2.66
N MET A 166 4.49 5.66 -1.52
CA MET A 166 5.86 5.58 -1.03
C MET A 166 6.11 4.30 -0.23
N THR A 167 7.37 3.90 -0.20
CA THR A 167 7.82 2.76 0.59
C THR A 167 9.25 2.97 1.04
N GLY A 168 9.58 2.59 2.26
CA GLY A 168 10.91 2.70 2.83
C GLY A 168 10.88 2.57 4.34
N GLU A 169 11.87 1.90 4.91
CA GLU A 169 12.09 1.87 6.33
C GLU A 169 12.75 3.18 6.77
N ILE A 170 12.32 3.74 7.91
CA ILE A 170 12.88 4.98 8.45
C ILE A 170 13.78 4.71 9.65
N THR A 171 14.99 5.27 9.64
CA THR A 171 15.87 5.26 10.80
C THR A 171 15.60 6.46 11.71
N LEU A 172 16.04 6.42 12.97
CA LEU A 172 15.93 7.56 13.89
C LEU A 172 16.70 8.81 13.43
N ARG A 173 17.65 8.63 12.51
CA ARG A 173 18.38 9.73 11.85
C ARG A 173 17.66 10.27 10.62
N GLY A 174 16.52 9.67 10.24
CA GLY A 174 15.71 10.05 9.08
C GLY A 174 16.29 9.58 7.75
N GLN A 175 17.14 8.57 7.76
CA GLN A 175 17.55 7.89 6.54
C GLN A 175 16.46 6.90 6.13
N VAL A 176 16.28 6.73 4.83
CA VAL A 176 15.33 5.77 4.26
C VAL A 176 16.10 4.56 3.77
N LEU A 177 15.89 3.42 4.42
CA LEU A 177 16.56 2.17 4.11
C LEU A 177 15.83 1.36 3.04
N PRO A 178 16.55 0.49 2.28
CA PRO A 178 15.99 -0.33 1.23
C PRO A 178 14.95 -1.34 1.75
N ILE A 179 14.05 -1.73 0.86
CA ILE A 179 12.94 -2.65 1.15
C ILE A 179 12.96 -3.85 0.20
N GLY A 180 12.25 -4.90 0.59
CA GLY A 180 11.98 -6.05 -0.26
C GLY A 180 10.70 -5.91 -1.09
N GLY A 181 10.58 -6.74 -2.14
CA GLY A 181 9.35 -6.84 -2.94
C GLY A 181 9.02 -5.60 -3.76
N LEU A 182 10.04 -4.87 -4.25
CA LEU A 182 9.83 -3.64 -5.02
C LEU A 182 8.99 -3.90 -6.28
N LYS A 183 9.22 -5.01 -6.96
CA LYS A 183 8.48 -5.38 -8.18
C LYS A 183 6.99 -5.51 -7.92
N GLU A 184 6.61 -6.26 -6.89
CA GLU A 184 5.22 -6.47 -6.48
C GLU A 184 4.56 -5.15 -6.08
N LYS A 185 5.29 -4.31 -5.36
CA LYS A 185 4.85 -2.99 -4.91
C LYS A 185 4.58 -2.05 -6.09
N LEU A 186 5.49 -1.97 -7.06
CA LEU A 186 5.31 -1.13 -8.25
C LEU A 186 4.17 -1.62 -9.14
N LEU A 187 4.00 -2.94 -9.28
CA LEU A 187 2.85 -3.53 -9.97
C LEU A 187 1.52 -3.17 -9.30
N ALA A 188 1.50 -3.16 -7.96
CA ALA A 188 0.32 -2.74 -7.21
C ALA A 188 0.03 -1.25 -7.39
N ALA A 189 1.05 -0.40 -7.33
CA ALA A 189 0.95 1.03 -7.55
C ALA A 189 0.37 1.34 -8.95
N HIS A 190 0.91 0.70 -9.98
CA HIS A 190 0.43 0.85 -11.35
C HIS A 190 -1.05 0.42 -11.49
N ARG A 191 -1.41 -0.75 -10.96
CA ARG A 191 -2.78 -1.26 -10.94
C ARG A 191 -3.76 -0.34 -10.22
N GLY A 192 -3.30 0.26 -9.12
CA GLY A 192 -4.08 1.19 -8.30
C GLY A 192 -4.18 2.60 -8.85
N GLY A 193 -3.58 2.91 -10.01
CA GLY A 193 -3.63 4.23 -10.63
C GLY A 193 -2.64 5.24 -10.05
N ILE A 194 -1.69 4.81 -9.23
CA ILE A 194 -0.60 5.66 -8.71
C ILE A 194 0.29 6.10 -9.87
N LYS A 195 0.61 7.38 -9.91
CA LYS A 195 1.44 7.99 -10.96
C LYS A 195 2.91 8.14 -10.56
N THR A 196 3.17 8.30 -9.27
CA THR A 196 4.52 8.51 -8.76
C THR A 196 4.76 7.62 -7.55
N VAL A 197 5.88 6.91 -7.53
CA VAL A 197 6.29 6.11 -6.37
C VAL A 197 7.65 6.57 -5.88
N LEU A 198 7.71 6.94 -4.60
CA LEU A 198 8.96 7.26 -3.92
C LEU A 198 9.55 5.96 -3.34
N ILE A 199 10.79 5.67 -3.74
CA ILE A 199 11.51 4.46 -3.31
C ILE A 199 12.85 4.84 -2.66
N PRO A 200 13.42 3.99 -1.79
CA PRO A 200 14.77 4.19 -1.29
C PRO A 200 15.80 4.20 -2.43
N GLU A 201 16.81 5.05 -2.35
CA GLU A 201 17.87 5.16 -3.37
C GLU A 201 18.55 3.81 -3.63
N GLU A 202 18.80 3.03 -2.59
CA GLU A 202 19.44 1.72 -2.73
C GLU A 202 18.59 0.70 -3.53
N ASN A 203 17.27 0.87 -3.58
CA ASN A 203 16.40 0.05 -4.41
C ASN A 203 16.43 0.43 -5.90
N ARG A 204 17.10 1.50 -6.28
CA ARG A 204 17.29 1.85 -7.70
C ARG A 204 17.90 0.70 -8.52
N ARG A 205 18.76 -0.09 -7.92
CA ARG A 205 19.33 -1.29 -8.55
C ARG A 205 18.30 -2.34 -8.95
N ASP A 206 17.19 -2.44 -8.16
CA ASP A 206 16.15 -3.45 -8.37
C ASP A 206 15.24 -3.09 -9.55
N LEU A 207 15.27 -1.84 -10.03
CA LEU A 207 14.51 -1.39 -11.19
C LEU A 207 14.91 -2.12 -12.47
N LYS A 208 16.14 -2.67 -12.56
CA LYS A 208 16.61 -3.44 -13.72
C LYS A 208 15.78 -4.71 -13.98
N ASP A 209 15.19 -5.26 -12.94
CA ASP A 209 14.37 -6.49 -13.01
C ASP A 209 12.87 -6.18 -13.21
N ILE A 210 12.52 -4.91 -13.39
CA ILE A 210 11.15 -4.44 -13.55
C ILE A 210 10.94 -4.04 -15.02
N PRO A 211 9.82 -4.47 -15.64
CA PRO A 211 9.51 -4.06 -17.01
C PRO A 211 9.52 -2.54 -17.17
N CYS A 212 10.31 -2.02 -18.12
CA CYS A 212 10.48 -0.58 -18.35
C CYS A 212 9.17 0.17 -18.68
N LEU A 213 8.13 -0.54 -19.06
CA LEU A 213 6.77 0.02 -19.25
C LEU A 213 6.12 0.53 -17.96
N LEU A 214 6.68 0.17 -16.79
CA LEU A 214 6.11 0.52 -15.49
C LEU A 214 6.79 1.73 -14.84
N TYR A 215 7.91 2.20 -15.37
CA TYR A 215 8.60 3.34 -14.78
C TYR A 215 9.35 4.18 -15.81
N THR A 216 9.35 5.48 -15.59
CA THR A 216 10.36 6.42 -16.08
C THR A 216 11.10 6.91 -14.83
N SER A 217 12.42 6.74 -14.76
CA SER A 217 13.19 7.27 -13.65
C SER A 217 13.52 8.72 -13.95
N ASP A 218 12.88 9.65 -13.27
CA ASP A 218 13.45 10.98 -13.08
C ASP A 218 14.42 10.89 -11.92
N ALA A 219 15.70 11.01 -12.20
CA ALA A 219 16.65 11.33 -11.16
C ALA A 219 16.29 12.74 -10.69
N ALA A 220 15.77 12.87 -9.48
CA ALA A 220 15.75 14.16 -8.81
C ALA A 220 17.23 14.51 -8.53
N ASP A 221 17.73 15.55 -9.20
CA ASP A 221 18.99 16.21 -8.89
C ASP A 221 18.95 16.83 -7.48
#